data_0a063195b35c279da2b512cba990e290
#
_entry.id   0a063195b35c279da2b512cba990e290
#
_cell.length_a   1.000
_cell.length_b   1.000
_cell.length_c   1.000
_cell.angle_alpha   90.00
_cell.angle_beta   90.00
_cell.angle_gamma   90.00
#
_symmetry.space_group_name_H-M   'P 1'
#
loop_
_entity.id
_entity.type
_entity.pdbx_description
1 polymer ?
#
loop_
_entity_poly.entity_id
_entity_poly.type
_entity_poly.pdbx_seq_one_letter_code
_entity_poly.pdbx_strand_id
1 'polypeptide(L)'
;MCGITGVFGDTNDNDLTRVVGAMAASLAHRGPDDGGVWSDGKAHIALGHQRLSVIDLSQEGHQPMHSACGRYIIVFNGEIYNHKTLRKELENEFASSHLPRSRGVAGWCGQSDTETLLTAISCWGIEATLKRVVGMFAIAVWDRSDRRLCLVRDRMGEKPLYYGWCNGRFVFGSELKAVCRYPGFSNEIDRDSLTLYLRHNYVPAPYSIYKNILKLE
;
A
#
# COMPACT_ATOMS: atom_id res chain seq x y z
N MET A 1 -12.25 -3.03 6.61
CA MET A 1 -11.24 -3.01 5.50
C MET A 1 -10.20 -1.95 5.81
N CYS A 2 -8.93 -2.24 5.64
CA CYS A 2 -7.86 -1.25 5.87
C CYS A 2 -7.92 -0.07 4.90
N GLY A 3 -7.17 0.99 5.21
CA GLY A 3 -6.96 2.14 4.35
C GLY A 3 -5.48 2.39 4.14
N ILE A 4 -5.04 2.60 2.91
CA ILE A 4 -3.66 2.95 2.57
C ILE A 4 -3.61 4.29 1.87
N THR A 5 -2.53 5.03 2.07
CA THR A 5 -2.27 6.30 1.40
C THR A 5 -0.78 6.62 1.41
N GLY A 6 -0.36 7.55 0.59
CA GLY A 6 1.01 8.03 0.60
C GLY A 6 1.29 9.14 -0.41
N VAL A 7 2.48 9.70 -0.27
CA VAL A 7 3.00 10.79 -1.11
C VAL A 7 4.45 10.47 -1.48
N PHE A 8 4.81 10.71 -2.74
CA PHE A 8 6.18 10.55 -3.25
C PHE A 8 6.53 11.69 -4.20
N GLY A 9 7.72 12.21 -4.09
CA GLY A 9 8.25 13.25 -4.99
C GLY A 9 8.96 14.39 -4.26
N ASP A 10 9.89 15.03 -4.96
CA ASP A 10 10.76 16.06 -4.42
C ASP A 10 9.98 17.32 -4.01
N THR A 11 10.25 17.82 -2.82
CA THR A 11 9.61 19.01 -2.30
C THR A 11 10.44 19.70 -1.22
N ASN A 12 10.26 21.01 -1.10
CA ASN A 12 10.79 21.82 0.00
C ASN A 12 9.94 21.72 1.30
N ASP A 13 8.92 20.87 1.32
CA ASP A 13 8.01 20.75 2.47
C ASP A 13 8.50 19.61 3.37
N ASN A 14 9.06 19.99 4.51
CA ASN A 14 9.72 19.08 5.45
C ASN A 14 8.75 18.25 6.30
N ASP A 15 7.42 18.32 6.08
CA ASP A 15 6.43 17.70 6.95
C ASP A 15 5.53 16.67 6.26
N LEU A 16 6.14 15.80 5.44
CA LEU A 16 5.41 14.69 4.78
C LEU A 16 4.71 13.78 5.79
N THR A 17 5.29 13.60 6.97
CA THR A 17 4.70 12.77 8.03
C THR A 17 3.36 13.33 8.48
N ARG A 18 3.27 14.63 8.73
CA ARG A 18 2.03 15.30 9.12
C ARG A 18 0.98 15.25 8.00
N VAL A 19 1.40 15.52 6.77
CA VAL A 19 0.51 15.48 5.59
C VAL A 19 -0.08 14.10 5.41
N VAL A 20 0.75 13.05 5.37
CA VAL A 20 0.29 11.66 5.20
C VAL A 20 -0.48 11.19 6.44
N GLY A 21 -0.15 11.68 7.62
CA GLY A 21 -0.95 11.46 8.83
C GLY A 21 -2.38 11.97 8.70
N ALA A 22 -2.57 13.19 8.18
CA ALA A 22 -3.90 13.75 7.92
C ALA A 22 -4.66 12.99 6.80
N MET A 23 -3.95 12.54 5.75
CA MET A 23 -4.52 11.70 4.71
C MET A 23 -4.98 10.35 5.28
N ALA A 24 -4.14 9.68 6.07
CA ALA A 24 -4.46 8.41 6.72
C ALA A 24 -5.63 8.55 7.70
N ALA A 25 -5.64 9.58 8.55
CA ALA A 25 -6.73 9.84 9.49
C ALA A 25 -8.10 9.96 8.81
N SER A 26 -8.16 10.46 7.57
CA SER A 26 -9.40 10.51 6.80
C SER A 26 -9.96 9.11 6.46
N LEU A 27 -9.15 8.06 6.56
CA LEU A 27 -9.50 6.67 6.31
C LEU A 27 -9.84 5.88 7.59
N ALA A 28 -9.90 6.52 8.76
CA ALA A 28 -10.13 5.85 10.05
C ALA A 28 -11.40 4.99 10.09
N HIS A 29 -12.47 5.37 9.36
CA HIS A 29 -13.70 4.57 9.23
C HIS A 29 -13.46 3.20 8.55
N ARG A 30 -12.36 3.05 7.78
CA ARG A 30 -11.98 1.79 7.14
C ARG A 30 -11.23 0.85 8.09
N GLY A 31 -10.43 1.43 8.97
CA GLY A 31 -9.59 0.68 9.91
C GLY A 31 -9.42 1.45 11.21
N PRO A 32 -10.34 1.26 12.17
CA PRO A 32 -10.34 2.02 13.41
C PRO A 32 -9.41 1.45 14.49
N ASP A 33 -8.83 0.25 14.27
CA ASP A 33 -8.16 -0.49 15.35
C ASP A 33 -6.71 -0.05 15.56
N ASP A 34 -6.04 0.40 14.51
CA ASP A 34 -4.63 0.84 14.57
C ASP A 34 -4.32 1.74 13.37
N GLY A 35 -3.29 2.56 13.50
CA GLY A 35 -2.83 3.44 12.41
C GLY A 35 -1.36 3.76 12.51
N GLY A 36 -0.70 3.89 11.36
CA GLY A 36 0.71 4.20 11.31
C GLY A 36 1.10 5.08 10.14
N VAL A 37 2.18 5.80 10.31
CA VAL A 37 2.83 6.60 9.26
C VAL A 37 4.33 6.33 9.33
N TRP A 38 4.92 6.10 8.16
CA TRP A 38 6.36 6.03 7.98
C TRP A 38 6.79 7.02 6.91
N SER A 39 7.96 7.62 7.09
CA SER A 39 8.52 8.56 6.12
C SER A 39 10.03 8.43 5.98
N ASP A 40 10.53 8.73 4.79
CA ASP A 40 11.95 8.93 4.50
C ASP A 40 12.13 10.30 3.82
N GLY A 41 12.57 11.28 4.59
CA GLY A 41 12.75 12.65 4.10
C GLY A 41 13.82 12.77 3.01
N LYS A 42 14.84 11.88 3.01
CA LYS A 42 15.88 11.85 1.96
C LYS A 42 15.39 11.26 0.65
N ALA A 43 14.39 10.41 0.74
CA ALA A 43 13.75 9.79 -0.42
C ALA A 43 12.48 10.54 -0.85
N HIS A 44 12.05 11.56 -0.09
CA HIS A 44 10.84 12.34 -0.31
C HIS A 44 9.59 11.47 -0.43
N ILE A 45 9.45 10.47 0.45
CA ILE A 45 8.33 9.56 0.50
C ILE A 45 7.74 9.46 1.90
N ALA A 46 6.42 9.34 1.97
CA ALA A 46 5.73 8.92 3.18
C ALA A 46 4.57 7.99 2.83
N LEU A 47 4.36 6.99 3.69
CA LEU A 47 3.32 5.98 3.59
C LEU A 47 2.46 6.01 4.85
N GLY A 48 1.15 5.88 4.71
CA GLY A 48 0.20 5.88 5.80
C GLY A 48 -0.76 4.71 5.71
N HIS A 49 -1.16 4.18 6.85
CA HIS A 49 -2.05 3.04 6.99
C HIS A 49 -3.09 3.27 8.09
N GLN A 50 -4.30 2.76 7.86
CA GLN A 50 -5.35 2.58 8.86
C GLN A 50 -5.77 1.12 8.85
N ARG A 51 -5.70 0.46 10.01
CA ARG A 51 -5.82 -0.98 10.17
C ARG A 51 -7.18 -1.38 10.72
N LEU A 52 -7.81 -2.33 10.04
CA LEU A 52 -8.83 -3.19 10.62
C LEU A 52 -8.17 -4.55 10.89
N SER A 53 -8.07 -4.93 12.15
CA SER A 53 -7.42 -6.17 12.59
C SER A 53 -8.36 -7.36 12.39
N VAL A 54 -8.00 -8.28 11.49
CA VAL A 54 -8.85 -9.44 11.14
C VAL A 54 -8.10 -10.76 11.31
N ILE A 55 -6.98 -10.95 10.64
CA ILE A 55 -6.20 -12.19 10.66
C ILE A 55 -5.28 -12.24 11.88
N ASP A 56 -4.57 -11.16 12.12
CA ASP A 56 -3.66 -11.00 13.23
C ASP A 56 -4.13 -9.83 14.11
N LEU A 57 -4.46 -10.11 15.36
CA LEU A 57 -4.92 -9.10 16.32
C LEU A 57 -3.77 -8.50 17.13
N SER A 58 -2.56 -9.00 16.94
CA SER A 58 -1.37 -8.52 17.66
C SER A 58 -0.80 -7.24 17.04
N GLN A 59 0.15 -6.65 17.74
CA GLN A 59 0.92 -5.50 17.25
C GLN A 59 1.85 -5.85 16.08
N GLU A 60 2.15 -7.12 15.86
CA GLU A 60 3.00 -7.61 14.77
C GLU A 60 2.37 -7.40 13.37
N GLY A 61 1.05 -7.19 13.33
CA GLY A 61 0.35 -6.79 12.11
C GLY A 61 0.34 -5.28 11.84
N HIS A 62 1.07 -4.46 12.63
CA HIS A 62 1.17 -3.01 12.44
C HIS A 62 1.77 -2.65 11.07
N GLN A 63 1.26 -1.57 10.48
CA GLN A 63 1.74 -1.05 9.21
C GLN A 63 1.87 0.49 9.27
N PRO A 64 2.83 1.08 8.52
CA PRO A 64 3.68 0.50 7.50
C PRO A 64 4.66 -0.53 8.06
N MET A 65 4.75 -1.71 7.40
CA MET A 65 5.56 -2.83 7.86
C MET A 65 6.90 -2.86 7.13
N HIS A 66 7.98 -3.11 7.90
CA HIS A 66 9.33 -3.23 7.38
C HIS A 66 9.70 -4.68 7.10
N SER A 67 10.33 -4.95 5.97
CA SER A 67 10.93 -6.25 5.73
C SER A 67 12.09 -6.51 6.69
N ALA A 68 12.31 -7.77 7.05
CA ALA A 68 13.41 -8.17 7.93
C ALA A 68 14.80 -7.76 7.39
N CYS A 69 14.98 -7.71 6.07
CA CYS A 69 16.20 -7.23 5.43
C CYS A 69 16.31 -5.70 5.39
N GLY A 70 15.28 -4.95 5.82
CA GLY A 70 15.23 -3.49 5.84
C GLY A 70 15.13 -2.82 4.45
N ARG A 71 15.03 -3.61 3.35
CA ARG A 71 14.95 -3.08 1.99
C ARG A 71 13.55 -2.56 1.66
N TYR A 72 12.51 -3.27 2.05
CA TYR A 72 11.15 -2.97 1.65
C TYR A 72 10.30 -2.43 2.80
N ILE A 73 9.44 -1.47 2.47
CA ILE A 73 8.39 -0.97 3.35
C ILE A 73 7.06 -1.17 2.62
N ILE A 74 6.07 -1.76 3.30
CA ILE A 74 4.77 -2.06 2.70
C ILE A 74 3.63 -1.41 3.48
N VAL A 75 2.62 -0.92 2.74
CA VAL A 75 1.26 -0.71 3.22
C VAL A 75 0.31 -1.53 2.36
N PHE A 76 -0.58 -2.26 3.00
CA PHE A 76 -1.41 -3.28 2.40
C PHE A 76 -2.86 -3.19 2.92
N ASN A 77 -3.80 -3.16 1.99
CA ASN A 77 -5.23 -3.28 2.24
C ASN A 77 -5.76 -4.47 1.46
N GLY A 78 -5.99 -5.58 2.11
CA GLY A 78 -6.45 -6.78 1.42
C GLY A 78 -6.43 -8.02 2.29
N GLU A 79 -6.47 -9.16 1.60
CA GLU A 79 -6.30 -10.50 2.15
C GLU A 79 -5.65 -11.40 1.09
N ILE A 80 -4.56 -12.06 1.45
CA ILE A 80 -3.88 -13.06 0.60
C ILE A 80 -4.39 -14.44 1.02
N TYR A 81 -5.30 -15.00 0.25
CA TYR A 81 -6.00 -16.25 0.59
C TYR A 81 -5.06 -17.44 0.72
N ASN A 82 -4.02 -17.49 -0.11
CA ASN A 82 -3.04 -18.59 -0.09
C ASN A 82 -1.80 -18.29 0.77
N HIS A 83 -1.85 -17.32 1.70
CA HIS A 83 -0.68 -16.92 2.49
C HIS A 83 -0.06 -18.07 3.28
N LYS A 84 -0.86 -19.01 3.79
CA LYS A 84 -0.36 -20.19 4.52
C LYS A 84 0.44 -21.15 3.63
N THR A 85 0.07 -21.29 2.37
CA THR A 85 0.80 -22.09 1.38
C THR A 85 2.12 -21.40 1.05
N LEU A 86 2.11 -20.11 0.74
CA LEU A 86 3.30 -19.32 0.46
C LEU A 86 4.27 -19.34 1.65
N ARG A 87 3.75 -19.30 2.90
CA ARG A 87 4.56 -19.39 4.12
C ARG A 87 5.32 -20.70 4.21
N LYS A 88 4.65 -21.82 3.92
CA LYS A 88 5.30 -23.15 3.87
C LYS A 88 6.35 -23.26 2.76
N GLU A 89 6.10 -22.71 1.59
CA GLU A 89 7.08 -22.66 0.49
C GLU A 89 8.34 -21.90 0.92
N LEU A 90 8.18 -20.73 1.52
CA LEU A 90 9.29 -19.93 2.06
C LEU A 90 10.05 -20.69 3.16
N GLU A 91 9.35 -21.34 4.10
CA GLU A 91 9.99 -22.15 5.15
C GLU A 91 10.85 -23.28 4.57
N ASN A 92 10.37 -23.97 3.52
CA ASN A 92 11.11 -25.04 2.84
C ASN A 92 12.34 -24.49 2.09
N GLU A 93 12.22 -23.33 1.42
CA GLU A 93 13.36 -22.69 0.76
C GLU A 93 14.43 -22.26 1.77
N PHE A 94 14.03 -21.73 2.92
CA PHE A 94 14.96 -21.37 3.99
C PHE A 94 15.62 -22.58 4.65
N ALA A 95 14.88 -23.68 4.81
CA ALA A 95 15.45 -24.92 5.38
C ALA A 95 16.50 -25.55 4.46
N SER A 96 16.36 -25.37 3.16
CA SER A 96 17.29 -25.89 2.14
C SER A 96 18.48 -24.95 1.87
N SER A 97 18.36 -23.66 2.22
CA SER A 97 19.43 -22.69 2.04
C SER A 97 20.37 -22.69 3.26
N HIS A 98 21.69 -22.83 3.02
CA HIS A 98 22.71 -22.70 4.07
C HIS A 98 22.98 -21.23 4.46
N LEU A 99 22.01 -20.34 4.21
CA LEU A 99 22.13 -18.92 4.54
C LEU A 99 21.97 -18.73 6.06
N PRO A 100 22.75 -17.83 6.69
CA PRO A 100 22.60 -17.54 8.11
C PRO A 100 21.18 -17.04 8.36
N ARG A 101 20.53 -17.61 9.36
CA ARG A 101 19.21 -17.23 9.84
C ARG A 101 19.28 -15.82 10.45
N SER A 102 19.10 -14.79 9.64
CA SER A 102 18.88 -13.44 10.14
C SER A 102 17.46 -13.32 10.72
N ARG A 103 17.25 -12.45 11.72
CA ARG A 103 15.91 -12.16 12.25
C ARG A 103 14.93 -11.94 11.09
N GLY A 104 13.85 -12.70 11.06
CA GLY A 104 12.81 -12.64 10.02
C GLY A 104 12.93 -13.70 8.91
N VAL A 105 14.04 -14.46 8.82
CA VAL A 105 14.23 -15.52 7.80
C VAL A 105 13.96 -16.92 8.38
N ALA A 106 13.85 -17.05 9.69
CA ALA A 106 13.61 -18.35 10.38
C ALA A 106 12.59 -18.27 11.52
N GLY A 107 12.02 -17.12 11.77
CA GLY A 107 10.99 -16.94 12.80
C GLY A 107 10.02 -15.87 12.35
N TRP A 108 8.78 -16.27 12.13
CA TRP A 108 7.67 -15.35 11.92
C TRP A 108 7.42 -14.59 13.23
N CYS A 109 7.20 -13.26 13.13
CA CYS A 109 6.86 -12.45 14.30
C CYS A 109 5.37 -12.57 14.61
N GLY A 110 4.53 -12.64 13.57
CA GLY A 110 3.10 -12.75 13.67
C GLY A 110 2.49 -13.82 12.75
N GLN A 111 1.19 -13.73 12.58
CA GLN A 111 0.44 -14.63 11.70
C GLN A 111 -0.19 -13.89 10.52
N SER A 112 0.19 -12.62 10.29
CA SER A 112 -0.39 -11.81 9.25
C SER A 112 0.01 -12.30 7.86
N ASP A 113 -0.91 -12.18 6.92
CA ASP A 113 -0.65 -12.38 5.50
C ASP A 113 0.28 -11.28 4.94
N THR A 114 0.27 -10.08 5.55
CA THR A 114 1.17 -8.98 5.22
C THR A 114 2.63 -9.36 5.44
N GLU A 115 2.97 -9.99 6.58
CA GLU A 115 4.32 -10.46 6.86
C GLU A 115 4.76 -11.53 5.86
N THR A 116 3.86 -12.45 5.52
CA THR A 116 4.11 -13.48 4.51
C THR A 116 4.38 -12.86 3.14
N LEU A 117 3.54 -11.91 2.73
CA LEU A 117 3.69 -11.20 1.47
C LEU A 117 5.02 -10.43 1.40
N LEU A 118 5.37 -9.71 2.45
CA LEU A 118 6.61 -8.92 2.53
C LEU A 118 7.86 -9.80 2.53
N THR A 119 7.80 -10.96 3.18
CA THR A 119 8.86 -11.97 3.15
C THR A 119 9.01 -12.56 1.76
N ALA A 120 7.91 -12.90 1.10
CA ALA A 120 7.91 -13.38 -0.29
C ALA A 120 8.52 -12.35 -1.25
N ILE A 121 8.16 -11.07 -1.11
CA ILE A 121 8.76 -9.97 -1.90
C ILE A 121 10.27 -9.88 -1.65
N SER A 122 10.71 -10.07 -0.42
CA SER A 122 12.14 -10.02 -0.06
C SER A 122 12.94 -11.18 -0.67
N CYS A 123 12.32 -12.34 -0.83
CA CYS A 123 12.98 -13.54 -1.34
C CYS A 123 12.90 -13.67 -2.87
N TRP A 124 11.72 -13.45 -3.42
CA TRP A 124 11.44 -13.69 -4.85
C TRP A 124 11.39 -12.41 -5.69
N GLY A 125 11.34 -11.25 -5.03
CA GLY A 125 11.08 -9.97 -5.69
C GLY A 125 9.58 -9.73 -5.90
N ILE A 126 9.22 -8.48 -6.21
CA ILE A 126 7.82 -8.04 -6.30
C ILE A 126 7.07 -8.82 -7.40
N GLU A 127 7.59 -8.85 -8.61
CA GLU A 127 6.89 -9.44 -9.76
C GLU A 127 6.66 -10.95 -9.61
N ALA A 128 7.67 -11.71 -9.17
CA ALA A 128 7.53 -13.14 -8.98
C ALA A 128 6.55 -13.48 -7.85
N THR A 129 6.53 -12.68 -6.78
CA THR A 129 5.55 -12.80 -5.71
C THR A 129 4.14 -12.56 -6.21
N LEU A 130 3.91 -11.49 -6.98
CA LEU A 130 2.58 -11.14 -7.50
C LEU A 130 2.00 -12.21 -8.45
N LYS A 131 2.84 -12.97 -9.13
CA LYS A 131 2.40 -14.13 -9.96
C LYS A 131 1.92 -15.32 -9.11
N ARG A 132 2.33 -15.42 -7.85
CA ARG A 132 2.03 -16.53 -6.94
C ARG A 132 0.87 -16.23 -5.99
N VAL A 133 0.64 -14.96 -5.66
CA VAL A 133 -0.41 -14.58 -4.71
C VAL A 133 -1.80 -14.71 -5.32
N VAL A 134 -2.72 -15.20 -4.49
CA VAL A 134 -4.17 -15.25 -4.77
C VAL A 134 -4.88 -14.51 -3.64
N GLY A 135 -5.67 -13.51 -4.00
CA GLY A 135 -6.36 -12.69 -3.00
C GLY A 135 -6.94 -11.41 -3.58
N MET A 136 -7.48 -10.61 -2.71
CA MET A 136 -8.00 -9.27 -2.99
C MET A 136 -7.10 -8.23 -2.31
N PHE A 137 -6.52 -7.30 -3.05
CA PHE A 137 -5.54 -6.38 -2.47
C PHE A 137 -5.33 -5.06 -3.21
N ALA A 138 -4.98 -4.05 -2.44
CA ALA A 138 -4.29 -2.85 -2.87
C ALA A 138 -3.02 -2.71 -2.03
N ILE A 139 -1.88 -2.54 -2.68
CA ILE A 139 -0.55 -2.56 -2.05
C ILE A 139 0.23 -1.34 -2.52
N ALA A 140 1.00 -0.74 -1.61
CA ALA A 140 2.11 0.12 -1.96
C ALA A 140 3.38 -0.41 -1.32
N VAL A 141 4.40 -0.69 -2.13
CA VAL A 141 5.72 -1.15 -1.69
C VAL A 141 6.77 -0.12 -2.07
N TRP A 142 7.52 0.32 -1.07
CA TRP A 142 8.71 1.14 -1.26
C TRP A 142 9.97 0.27 -1.23
N ASP A 143 10.72 0.25 -2.31
CA ASP A 143 12.05 -0.34 -2.38
C ASP A 143 13.10 0.74 -2.07
N ARG A 144 13.73 0.65 -0.91
CA ARG A 144 14.73 1.62 -0.45
C ARG A 144 16.03 1.55 -1.26
N SER A 145 16.38 0.37 -1.77
CA SER A 145 17.60 0.18 -2.56
C SER A 145 17.47 0.81 -3.94
N ASP A 146 16.36 0.52 -4.63
CA ASP A 146 16.11 1.00 -5.98
C ASP A 146 15.41 2.38 -5.99
N ARG A 147 15.05 2.90 -4.80
CA ARG A 147 14.29 4.16 -4.62
C ARG A 147 13.04 4.18 -5.50
N ARG A 148 12.28 3.10 -5.47
CA ARG A 148 11.11 2.88 -6.33
C ARG A 148 9.87 2.59 -5.50
N LEU A 149 8.79 3.34 -5.77
CA LEU A 149 7.46 3.07 -5.27
C LEU A 149 6.69 2.22 -6.29
N CYS A 150 6.20 1.06 -5.87
CA CYS A 150 5.33 0.21 -6.65
C CYS A 150 3.92 0.22 -6.06
N LEU A 151 2.93 0.57 -6.88
CA LEU A 151 1.51 0.40 -6.57
C LEU A 151 0.99 -0.84 -7.28
N VAL A 152 0.23 -1.65 -6.57
CA VAL A 152 -0.33 -2.89 -7.09
C VAL A 152 -1.78 -3.03 -6.65
N ARG A 153 -2.62 -3.53 -7.55
CA ARG A 153 -4.01 -3.83 -7.28
C ARG A 153 -4.34 -5.26 -7.74
N ASP A 154 -5.28 -5.91 -7.07
CA ASP A 154 -5.74 -7.24 -7.48
C ASP A 154 -6.39 -7.22 -8.87
N ARG A 155 -6.37 -8.38 -9.55
CA ARG A 155 -6.80 -8.52 -10.95
C ARG A 155 -8.27 -8.16 -11.20
N MET A 156 -9.11 -8.32 -10.18
CA MET A 156 -10.53 -7.99 -10.26
C MET A 156 -10.85 -6.56 -9.84
N GLY A 157 -9.84 -5.85 -9.28
CA GLY A 157 -10.01 -4.49 -8.78
C GLY A 157 -10.92 -4.41 -7.55
N GLU A 158 -10.96 -5.47 -6.72
CA GLU A 158 -11.83 -5.50 -5.54
C GLU A 158 -11.43 -4.47 -4.49
N LYS A 159 -10.13 -4.24 -4.31
CA LYS A 159 -9.67 -3.20 -3.40
C LYS A 159 -9.45 -1.89 -4.16
N PRO A 160 -10.05 -0.79 -3.71
CA PRO A 160 -9.90 0.49 -4.38
C PRO A 160 -8.49 1.05 -4.18
N LEU A 161 -7.93 1.64 -5.25
CA LEU A 161 -6.70 2.40 -5.20
C LEU A 161 -6.73 3.53 -6.23
N TYR A 162 -6.67 4.75 -5.74
CA TYR A 162 -6.59 5.97 -6.54
C TYR A 162 -5.18 6.51 -6.50
N TYR A 163 -4.74 7.10 -7.59
CA TYR A 163 -3.43 7.74 -7.69
C TYR A 163 -3.44 8.89 -8.69
N GLY A 164 -2.47 9.77 -8.57
CA GLY A 164 -2.29 10.85 -9.52
C GLY A 164 -1.20 11.83 -9.12
N TRP A 165 -1.16 12.93 -9.87
CA TRP A 165 -0.18 13.98 -9.65
C TRP A 165 -0.88 15.25 -9.14
N CYS A 166 -0.47 15.69 -7.97
CA CYS A 166 -0.97 16.89 -7.33
C CYS A 166 0.20 17.85 -7.07
N ASN A 167 0.22 18.95 -7.79
CA ASN A 167 1.26 19.97 -7.66
C ASN A 167 2.70 19.40 -7.75
N GLY A 168 2.94 18.56 -8.78
CA GLY A 168 4.24 17.94 -9.03
C GLY A 168 4.58 16.74 -8.15
N ARG A 169 3.70 16.32 -7.23
CA ARG A 169 3.88 15.15 -6.37
C ARG A 169 2.96 14.01 -6.75
N PHE A 170 3.48 12.81 -6.69
CA PHE A 170 2.70 11.61 -6.82
C PHE A 170 1.98 11.32 -5.50
N VAL A 171 0.65 11.20 -5.55
CA VAL A 171 -0.19 10.90 -4.39
C VAL A 171 -1.04 9.68 -4.68
N PHE A 172 -1.34 8.90 -3.64
CA PHE A 172 -2.25 7.77 -3.77
C PHE A 172 -3.08 7.56 -2.50
N GLY A 173 -4.18 6.82 -2.63
CA GLY A 173 -5.01 6.46 -1.48
C GLY A 173 -6.12 5.48 -1.84
N SER A 174 -6.57 4.73 -0.85
CA SER A 174 -7.70 3.81 -0.99
C SER A 174 -9.00 4.52 -1.37
N GLU A 175 -9.14 5.78 -1.01
CA GLU A 175 -10.32 6.59 -1.32
C GLU A 175 -9.91 8.00 -1.74
N LEU A 176 -10.71 8.62 -2.59
CA LEU A 176 -10.51 10.00 -3.05
C LEU A 176 -10.38 10.99 -1.90
N LYS A 177 -11.12 10.78 -0.79
CA LYS A 177 -11.05 11.70 0.35
C LYS A 177 -9.67 11.73 1.02
N ALA A 178 -8.88 10.66 0.94
CA ALA A 178 -7.50 10.69 1.40
C ALA A 178 -6.64 11.55 0.48
N VAL A 179 -6.79 11.39 -0.84
CA VAL A 179 -6.10 12.21 -1.85
C VAL A 179 -6.49 13.68 -1.71
N CYS A 180 -7.78 13.98 -1.48
CA CYS A 180 -8.28 15.35 -1.28
C CYS A 180 -7.70 16.04 -0.02
N ARG A 181 -7.15 15.29 0.93
CA ARG A 181 -6.46 15.86 2.12
C ARG A 181 -5.04 16.34 1.84
N TYR A 182 -4.49 15.96 0.70
CA TYR A 182 -3.19 16.47 0.30
C TYR A 182 -3.26 17.98 0.00
N PRO A 183 -2.40 18.84 0.60
CA PRO A 183 -2.50 20.30 0.47
C PRO A 183 -2.38 20.83 -0.97
N GLY A 184 -1.71 20.10 -1.84
CA GLY A 184 -1.57 20.44 -3.27
C GLY A 184 -2.67 19.85 -4.15
N PHE A 185 -3.72 19.27 -3.58
CA PHE A 185 -4.83 18.72 -4.33
C PHE A 185 -5.67 19.82 -5.00
N SER A 186 -6.00 19.59 -6.29
CA SER A 186 -6.97 20.42 -7.02
C SER A 186 -8.31 19.68 -7.09
N ASN A 187 -9.38 20.34 -6.67
CA ASN A 187 -10.74 19.81 -6.73
C ASN A 187 -11.42 20.02 -8.09
N GLU A 188 -10.64 20.24 -9.14
CA GLU A 188 -11.17 20.44 -10.50
C GLU A 188 -11.86 19.16 -11.00
N ILE A 189 -13.14 19.29 -11.32
CA ILE A 189 -13.95 18.19 -11.84
C ILE A 189 -13.56 17.90 -13.29
N ASP A 190 -13.36 16.64 -13.60
CA ASP A 190 -13.23 16.14 -14.97
C ASP A 190 -14.63 16.02 -15.60
N ARG A 191 -14.88 16.84 -16.64
CA ARG A 191 -16.21 16.90 -17.27
C ARG A 191 -16.55 15.63 -18.05
N ASP A 192 -15.56 14.95 -18.61
CA ASP A 192 -15.80 13.69 -19.33
C ASP A 192 -16.15 12.60 -18.33
N SER A 193 -15.45 12.54 -17.21
CA SER A 193 -15.80 11.64 -16.09
C SER A 193 -17.17 11.95 -15.49
N LEU A 194 -17.56 13.22 -15.40
CA LEU A 194 -18.91 13.60 -14.99
C LEU A 194 -19.97 13.10 -16.00
N THR A 195 -19.69 13.18 -17.29
CA THR A 195 -20.59 12.64 -18.32
C THR A 195 -20.75 11.12 -18.19
N LEU A 196 -19.63 10.40 -17.94
CA LEU A 196 -19.68 8.96 -17.67
C LEU A 196 -20.50 8.64 -16.41
N TYR A 197 -20.33 9.43 -15.35
CA TYR A 197 -21.14 9.28 -14.13
C TYR A 197 -22.62 9.45 -14.40
N LEU A 198 -23.03 10.49 -15.15
CA LEU A 198 -24.44 10.74 -15.48
C LEU A 198 -25.02 9.62 -16.36
N ARG A 199 -24.20 9.00 -17.20
CA ARG A 199 -24.62 7.90 -18.08
C ARG A 199 -24.72 6.55 -17.36
N HIS A 200 -23.81 6.27 -16.43
CA HIS A 200 -23.63 4.93 -15.86
C HIS A 200 -23.95 4.85 -14.36
N ASN A 201 -24.24 5.99 -13.69
CA ASN A 201 -24.38 6.14 -12.24
C ASN A 201 -23.10 5.78 -11.44
N TYR A 202 -21.96 5.68 -12.09
CA TYR A 202 -20.64 5.54 -11.50
C TYR A 202 -19.56 6.04 -12.48
N VAL A 203 -18.38 6.35 -11.98
CA VAL A 203 -17.24 6.68 -12.83
C VAL A 203 -16.44 5.39 -13.07
N PRO A 204 -16.38 4.85 -14.32
CA PRO A 204 -15.63 3.63 -14.61
C PRO A 204 -14.13 3.83 -14.48
N ALA A 205 -13.39 2.74 -14.26
CA ALA A 205 -11.93 2.76 -14.35
C ALA A 205 -11.50 3.03 -15.82
N PRO A 206 -10.35 3.66 -16.03
CA PRO A 206 -9.38 4.14 -15.04
C PRO A 206 -9.71 5.51 -14.43
N TYR A 207 -10.84 6.09 -14.74
CA TYR A 207 -11.18 7.48 -14.41
C TYR A 207 -11.56 7.69 -12.96
N SER A 208 -11.39 8.91 -12.46
CA SER A 208 -12.03 9.42 -11.26
C SER A 208 -12.82 10.69 -11.58
N ILE A 209 -13.58 11.20 -10.63
CA ILE A 209 -14.34 12.45 -10.83
C ILE A 209 -13.43 13.69 -10.90
N TYR A 210 -12.18 13.58 -10.44
CA TYR A 210 -11.22 14.67 -10.41
C TYR A 210 -10.19 14.55 -11.53
N LYS A 211 -9.80 15.68 -12.12
CA LYS A 211 -8.68 15.74 -13.09
C LYS A 211 -7.39 15.25 -12.44
N ASN A 212 -6.56 14.61 -13.25
CA ASN A 212 -5.22 14.09 -12.86
C ASN A 212 -5.22 13.02 -11.75
N ILE A 213 -6.40 12.52 -11.35
CA ILE A 213 -6.54 11.40 -10.41
C ILE A 213 -7.22 10.24 -11.12
N LEU A 214 -6.59 9.08 -11.07
CA LEU A 214 -7.04 7.87 -11.74
C LEU A 214 -7.28 6.74 -10.71
N LYS A 215 -8.04 5.74 -11.13
CA LYS A 215 -8.09 4.43 -10.45
C LYS A 215 -7.00 3.55 -11.04
N LEU A 216 -6.27 2.83 -10.20
CA LEU A 216 -5.34 1.81 -10.67
C LEU A 216 -6.15 0.60 -11.18
N GLU A 217 -5.84 0.12 -12.37
CA GLU A 217 -6.44 -1.08 -12.98
C GLU A 217 -5.66 -2.34 -12.63
#